data_79e5e874307905b2411ac68a4e7a18de
#
_entry.id   79e5e874307905b2411ac68a4e7a18de
#
_cell.length_a   1.000
_cell.length_b   1.000
_cell.length_c   1.000
_cell.angle_alpha   90.00
_cell.angle_beta   90.00
_cell.angle_gamma   90.00
#
_symmetry.space_group_name_H-M   'P 1'
#
loop_
_entity.id
_entity.type
_entity.pdbx_description
1 polymer ?
#
loop_
_entity_poly.entity_id
_entity_poly.type
_entity_poly.pdbx_seq_one_letter_code
_entity_poly.pdbx_strand_id
1 'polypeptide(L)'
;PQGATSGASVLVVAGGGSGAPQGGGGGGAGGFRLLACQTLPGSTIPVTIGAGGAGVGGPAHTPGENPGNKGSNSVFGNPANPITSAGGGAGTFRGICVSNGNGGSGGGSDYHPISPSGGSGNNPPVSPSQGNPGGKSNANGETPVGSFTIGGGGGGAGASGGDANLTSPSKGTGGAGGNGSPVTSTFGCAPQPFYGPTNGVY
;
A
#
# COMPACT_ATOMS: atom_id res chain seq x y z
N PRO A 1 30.66 15.60 18.16
CA PRO A 1 30.28 14.36 17.50
C PRO A 1 29.65 13.44 18.55
N GLN A 2 28.36 13.12 18.39
CA GLN A 2 27.74 12.11 19.22
C GLN A 2 28.30 10.74 18.77
N GLY A 3 28.62 9.87 19.72
CA GLY A 3 29.02 8.50 19.41
C GLY A 3 27.88 7.72 18.74
N ALA A 4 28.20 6.55 18.18
CA ALA A 4 27.20 5.65 17.66
C ALA A 4 26.20 5.26 18.75
N THR A 5 24.90 5.23 18.40
CA THR A 5 23.82 4.80 19.30
C THR A 5 23.42 3.37 18.93
N SER A 6 23.44 2.47 19.92
CA SER A 6 22.97 1.09 19.76
C SER A 6 21.58 0.94 20.34
N GLY A 7 20.79 0.00 19.79
CA GLY A 7 19.47 -0.33 20.29
C GLY A 7 18.34 0.66 19.94
N ALA A 8 18.54 1.49 18.92
CA ALA A 8 17.50 2.40 18.45
C ALA A 8 16.35 1.64 17.76
N SER A 9 15.13 2.07 17.99
CA SER A 9 13.98 1.63 17.18
C SER A 9 13.78 2.61 16.01
N VAL A 10 13.63 2.09 14.81
CA VAL A 10 13.48 2.88 13.59
C VAL A 10 12.18 2.46 12.88
N LEU A 11 11.34 3.44 12.58
CA LEU A 11 10.15 3.26 11.75
C LEU A 11 10.37 3.96 10.41
N VAL A 12 10.23 3.20 9.32
CA VAL A 12 10.28 3.74 7.95
C VAL A 12 8.97 3.39 7.24
N VAL A 13 8.22 4.42 6.88
CA VAL A 13 6.96 4.27 6.14
C VAL A 13 7.10 4.95 4.78
N ALA A 14 6.74 4.25 3.73
CA ALA A 14 6.81 4.74 2.35
C ALA A 14 5.51 5.42 1.91
N GLY A 15 5.53 6.07 0.75
CA GLY A 15 4.33 6.64 0.15
C GLY A 15 3.31 5.57 -0.26
N GLY A 16 2.02 5.77 0.02
CA GLY A 16 0.95 4.91 -0.45
C GLY A 16 0.69 5.04 -1.95
N GLY A 17 0.15 4.02 -2.58
CA GLY A 17 -0.32 4.07 -3.97
C GLY A 17 -1.68 4.78 -4.09
N SER A 18 -2.02 5.29 -5.28
CA SER A 18 -3.35 5.80 -5.55
C SER A 18 -4.30 4.71 -6.04
N GLY A 19 -5.58 4.88 -5.77
CA GLY A 19 -6.64 4.07 -6.35
C GLY A 19 -6.81 4.33 -7.84
N ALA A 20 -7.46 3.41 -8.54
CA ALA A 20 -7.85 3.55 -9.93
C ALA A 20 -9.28 4.10 -10.05
N PRO A 21 -9.64 4.80 -11.14
CA PRO A 21 -10.96 5.39 -11.33
C PRO A 21 -12.02 4.33 -11.66
N GLN A 22 -13.29 4.75 -11.65
CA GLN A 22 -14.45 4.03 -12.23
C GLN A 22 -14.61 2.57 -11.78
N GLY A 23 -14.65 2.30 -10.47
CA GLY A 23 -14.79 0.93 -9.94
C GLY A 23 -13.48 0.13 -10.00
N GLY A 24 -12.37 0.79 -10.28
CA GLY A 24 -11.05 0.21 -10.17
C GLY A 24 -10.66 -0.13 -8.73
N GLY A 25 -9.54 -0.79 -8.55
CA GLY A 25 -9.03 -1.19 -7.26
C GLY A 25 -8.53 -0.02 -6.39
N GLY A 26 -8.55 -0.20 -5.08
CA GLY A 26 -7.96 0.72 -4.11
C GLY A 26 -6.42 0.70 -4.16
N GLY A 27 -5.76 1.83 -3.89
CA GLY A 27 -4.30 1.88 -3.73
C GLY A 27 -3.84 1.17 -2.46
N GLY A 28 -2.68 0.51 -2.50
CA GLY A 28 -2.06 -0.12 -1.35
C GLY A 28 -1.31 0.88 -0.46
N ALA A 29 -1.23 0.60 0.82
CA ALA A 29 -0.40 1.38 1.74
C ALA A 29 1.08 1.28 1.36
N GLY A 30 1.84 2.33 1.66
CA GLY A 30 3.29 2.26 1.62
C GLY A 30 3.82 1.19 2.56
N GLY A 31 4.97 0.64 2.25
CA GLY A 31 5.63 -0.33 3.09
C GLY A 31 5.85 0.25 4.49
N PHE A 32 5.64 -0.57 5.49
CA PHE A 32 5.80 -0.24 6.89
C PHE A 32 6.89 -1.13 7.49
N ARG A 33 8.03 -0.52 7.87
CA ARG A 33 9.15 -1.25 8.46
C ARG A 33 9.48 -0.71 9.84
N LEU A 34 9.10 -1.48 10.87
CA LEU A 34 9.47 -1.23 12.26
C LEU A 34 10.62 -2.16 12.63
N LEU A 35 11.79 -1.60 12.89
CA LEU A 35 13.02 -2.30 13.19
C LEU A 35 13.55 -1.89 14.55
N ALA A 36 13.66 -2.83 15.47
CA ALA A 36 14.25 -2.60 16.79
C ALA A 36 15.77 -2.84 16.77
N CYS A 37 16.43 -2.35 17.79
CA CYS A 37 17.85 -2.60 18.07
C CYS A 37 18.81 -2.24 16.92
N GLN A 38 18.49 -1.18 16.17
CA GLN A 38 19.35 -0.70 15.09
C GLN A 38 20.52 0.09 15.67
N THR A 39 21.71 -0.16 15.13
CA THR A 39 22.89 0.66 15.42
C THR A 39 22.89 1.87 14.49
N LEU A 40 22.82 3.05 15.06
CA LEU A 40 22.90 4.30 14.31
C LEU A 40 24.33 4.84 14.36
N PRO A 41 24.92 5.23 13.21
CA PRO A 41 26.25 5.82 13.19
C PRO A 41 26.25 7.18 13.91
N GLY A 42 27.37 7.54 14.50
CA GLY A 42 27.58 8.86 15.09
C GLY A 42 27.78 9.99 14.06
N SER A 43 27.33 9.79 12.84
CA SER A 43 27.45 10.73 11.73
C SER A 43 26.08 11.06 11.14
N THR A 44 26.03 11.97 10.16
CA THR A 44 24.81 12.32 9.44
C THR A 44 24.20 11.09 8.76
N ILE A 45 22.91 10.90 8.97
CA ILE A 45 22.14 9.82 8.38
C ILE A 45 21.27 10.42 7.27
N PRO A 46 21.45 10.04 6.00
CA PRO A 46 20.59 10.50 4.94
C PRO A 46 19.19 9.88 5.08
N VAL A 47 18.17 10.70 4.84
CA VAL A 47 16.75 10.29 4.87
C VAL A 47 16.07 10.76 3.61
N THR A 48 15.39 9.85 2.93
CA THR A 48 14.52 10.16 1.79
C THR A 48 13.09 9.79 2.15
N ILE A 49 12.15 10.71 1.99
CA ILE A 49 10.72 10.47 2.19
C ILE A 49 10.05 10.25 0.85
N GLY A 50 9.43 9.09 0.67
CA GLY A 50 8.69 8.75 -0.55
C GLY A 50 7.35 9.49 -0.63
N ALA A 51 7.05 10.04 -1.80
CA ALA A 51 5.75 10.66 -2.08
C ALA A 51 4.66 9.60 -2.30
N GLY A 52 3.42 9.94 -1.99
CA GLY A 52 2.26 9.15 -2.41
C GLY A 52 2.09 9.13 -3.93
N GLY A 53 1.48 8.09 -4.46
CA GLY A 53 1.12 8.00 -5.86
C GLY A 53 0.12 9.10 -6.23
N ALA A 54 0.39 9.84 -7.31
CA ALA A 54 -0.51 10.89 -7.76
C ALA A 54 -1.90 10.31 -8.10
N GLY A 55 -2.95 11.01 -7.70
CA GLY A 55 -4.32 10.64 -8.06
C GLY A 55 -4.49 10.64 -9.58
N VAL A 56 -5.31 9.74 -10.08
CA VAL A 56 -5.70 9.69 -11.49
C VAL A 56 -7.15 10.14 -11.62
N GLY A 57 -7.40 11.09 -12.51
CA GLY A 57 -8.73 11.63 -12.78
C GLY A 57 -9.09 11.44 -14.25
N GLY A 58 -10.38 11.52 -14.55
CA GLY A 58 -10.89 11.56 -15.91
C GLY A 58 -11.83 10.40 -16.28
N PRO A 59 -12.64 10.58 -17.33
CA PRO A 59 -13.44 9.50 -17.88
C PRO A 59 -12.54 8.53 -18.62
N ALA A 60 -12.10 7.48 -17.94
CA ALA A 60 -11.33 6.42 -18.58
C ALA A 60 -12.31 5.46 -19.28
N HIS A 61 -12.44 5.58 -20.58
CA HIS A 61 -13.18 4.62 -21.39
C HIS A 61 -12.29 3.73 -22.26
N THR A 62 -11.01 3.99 -22.31
CA THR A 62 -10.05 3.23 -23.10
C THR A 62 -9.37 2.15 -22.25
N PRO A 63 -9.40 0.87 -22.72
CA PRO A 63 -8.61 -0.18 -22.09
C PRO A 63 -7.12 0.22 -22.10
N GLY A 64 -6.46 0.11 -20.98
CA GLY A 64 -5.04 0.45 -20.90
C GLY A 64 -4.74 1.83 -20.34
N GLU A 65 -5.71 2.68 -20.11
CA GLU A 65 -5.51 4.03 -19.64
C GLU A 65 -5.92 4.19 -18.18
N ASN A 66 -5.03 4.82 -17.42
CA ASN A 66 -5.21 5.26 -16.03
C ASN A 66 -5.36 4.17 -14.94
N PRO A 67 -4.44 3.20 -14.82
CA PRO A 67 -4.24 2.56 -13.53
C PRO A 67 -3.86 3.63 -12.51
N GLY A 68 -4.03 3.35 -11.23
CA GLY A 68 -3.45 4.18 -10.19
C GLY A 68 -1.92 4.32 -10.34
N ASN A 69 -1.33 5.20 -9.58
CA ASN A 69 0.13 5.39 -9.52
C ASN A 69 0.69 4.75 -8.25
N LYS A 70 1.86 4.13 -8.38
CA LYS A 70 2.58 3.62 -7.21
C LYS A 70 3.05 4.77 -6.32
N GLY A 71 3.14 4.50 -5.02
CA GLY A 71 3.91 5.34 -4.12
C GLY A 71 5.41 5.21 -4.35
N SER A 72 6.17 6.16 -3.82
CA SER A 72 7.63 6.15 -3.85
C SER A 72 8.21 5.55 -2.57
N ASN A 73 9.41 4.99 -2.66
CA ASN A 73 10.11 4.42 -1.53
C ASN A 73 10.56 5.49 -0.54
N SER A 74 10.49 5.17 0.76
CA SER A 74 11.23 5.89 1.80
C SER A 74 12.50 5.14 2.15
N VAL A 75 13.58 5.88 2.37
CA VAL A 75 14.90 5.31 2.63
C VAL A 75 15.51 5.99 3.84
N PHE A 76 16.03 5.21 4.78
CA PHE A 76 16.76 5.65 5.95
C PHE A 76 18.12 4.95 6.01
N GLY A 77 19.17 5.71 6.15
CA GLY A 77 20.52 5.17 6.38
C GLY A 77 21.49 5.35 5.22
N ASN A 78 22.68 4.83 5.41
CA ASN A 78 23.80 4.94 4.47
C ASN A 78 23.48 4.19 3.15
N PRO A 79 23.83 4.75 1.97
CA PRO A 79 23.65 4.08 0.69
C PRO A 79 24.24 2.67 0.58
N ALA A 80 25.28 2.34 1.37
CA ALA A 80 25.86 1.00 1.38
C ALA A 80 24.98 -0.05 2.08
N ASN A 81 24.10 0.35 3.01
CA ASN A 81 23.19 -0.55 3.72
C ASN A 81 21.91 0.20 4.16
N PRO A 82 21.07 0.63 3.23
CA PRO A 82 19.89 1.42 3.55
C PRO A 82 18.75 0.55 4.08
N ILE A 83 17.97 1.12 5.01
CA ILE A 83 16.64 0.59 5.35
C ILE A 83 15.65 1.21 4.35
N THR A 84 15.22 0.43 3.38
CA THR A 84 14.26 0.87 2.37
C THR A 84 12.89 0.28 2.67
N SER A 85 11.88 1.14 2.69
CA SER A 85 10.48 0.76 2.67
C SER A 85 9.90 1.04 1.28
N ALA A 86 9.25 0.06 0.68
CA ALA A 86 8.77 0.18 -0.69
C ALA A 86 7.46 0.97 -0.78
N GLY A 87 7.31 1.75 -1.83
CA GLY A 87 6.05 2.44 -2.12
C GLY A 87 4.89 1.47 -2.26
N GLY A 88 3.69 1.90 -1.92
CA GLY A 88 2.46 1.13 -2.06
C GLY A 88 2.11 0.86 -3.53
N GLY A 89 1.49 -0.28 -3.78
CA GLY A 89 1.01 -0.68 -5.10
C GLY A 89 -0.15 0.20 -5.57
N ALA A 90 -0.23 0.45 -6.86
CA ALA A 90 -1.34 1.15 -7.49
C ALA A 90 -2.61 0.29 -7.51
N GLY A 91 -3.77 0.90 -7.40
CA GLY A 91 -5.02 0.26 -7.76
C GLY A 91 -5.01 -0.10 -9.26
N THR A 92 -5.47 -1.28 -9.62
CA THR A 92 -5.49 -1.70 -11.03
C THR A 92 -6.78 -1.28 -11.73
N PHE A 93 -6.71 -1.18 -13.05
CA PHE A 93 -7.84 -0.84 -13.91
C PHE A 93 -7.78 -1.63 -15.22
N ARG A 94 -8.87 -2.33 -15.56
CA ARG A 94 -9.09 -3.07 -16.82
C ARG A 94 -7.93 -3.97 -17.24
N GLY A 95 -7.43 -4.80 -16.32
CA GLY A 95 -6.47 -5.86 -16.63
C GLY A 95 -5.05 -5.40 -16.91
N ILE A 96 -4.72 -4.12 -16.63
CA ILE A 96 -3.37 -3.65 -16.80
C ILE A 96 -2.52 -4.01 -15.60
N CYS A 97 -1.51 -4.74 -15.92
CA CYS A 97 -0.29 -5.03 -15.15
C CYS A 97 -0.50 -5.23 -13.65
N VAL A 98 -0.72 -6.48 -13.27
CA VAL A 98 -0.56 -6.96 -11.88
C VAL A 98 0.73 -6.42 -11.24
N SER A 99 1.78 -6.17 -12.04
CA SER A 99 3.05 -5.61 -11.58
C SER A 99 2.94 -4.20 -11.00
N ASN A 100 2.03 -3.35 -11.50
CA ASN A 100 1.78 -2.03 -10.93
C ASN A 100 1.01 -2.10 -9.61
N GLY A 101 0.24 -3.15 -9.39
CA GLY A 101 -0.43 -3.41 -8.11
C GLY A 101 0.51 -3.85 -7.01
N ASN A 102 1.70 -4.39 -7.32
CA ASN A 102 2.63 -4.86 -6.30
C ASN A 102 3.36 -3.70 -5.62
N GLY A 103 3.58 -3.80 -4.31
CA GLY A 103 4.27 -2.76 -3.55
C GLY A 103 4.56 -3.16 -2.12
N GLY A 104 4.88 -2.19 -1.27
CA GLY A 104 5.01 -2.40 0.17
C GLY A 104 3.76 -3.08 0.70
N SER A 105 2.58 -2.50 0.47
CA SER A 105 1.31 -3.23 0.42
C SER A 105 0.77 -3.19 -1.01
N GLY A 106 0.03 -4.20 -1.40
CA GLY A 106 -0.51 -4.35 -2.75
C GLY A 106 -1.75 -3.50 -2.99
N GLY A 107 -1.95 -3.01 -4.21
CA GLY A 107 -3.20 -2.38 -4.64
C GLY A 107 -4.31 -3.42 -4.88
N GLY A 108 -5.56 -3.02 -4.73
CA GLY A 108 -6.72 -3.83 -5.07
C GLY A 108 -6.84 -4.06 -6.58
N SER A 109 -7.49 -5.16 -6.96
CA SER A 109 -7.78 -5.41 -8.37
C SER A 109 -9.05 -4.70 -8.82
N ASP A 110 -9.10 -4.43 -10.11
CA ASP A 110 -10.32 -4.07 -10.80
C ASP A 110 -10.99 -5.31 -11.38
N TYR A 111 -12.18 -5.07 -11.88
CA TYR A 111 -12.88 -6.03 -12.68
C TYR A 111 -12.21 -6.21 -14.06
N HIS A 112 -11.48 -7.29 -14.22
CA HIS A 112 -11.12 -7.82 -15.54
C HIS A 112 -10.88 -9.33 -15.45
N PRO A 113 -11.41 -10.13 -16.41
CA PRO A 113 -11.33 -11.59 -16.33
C PRO A 113 -9.91 -12.17 -16.35
N ILE A 114 -8.92 -11.39 -16.76
CA ILE A 114 -7.51 -11.84 -16.81
C ILE A 114 -6.72 -11.52 -15.54
N SER A 115 -7.23 -10.69 -14.62
CA SER A 115 -6.49 -10.35 -13.40
C SER A 115 -7.42 -10.14 -12.21
N PRO A 116 -8.05 -11.21 -11.70
CA PRO A 116 -8.96 -11.11 -10.57
C PRO A 116 -8.25 -10.85 -9.24
N SER A 117 -6.93 -10.97 -9.19
CA SER A 117 -6.16 -10.89 -7.93
C SER A 117 -5.61 -9.49 -7.70
N GLY A 118 -5.72 -9.02 -6.46
CA GLY A 118 -5.01 -7.81 -6.02
C GLY A 118 -3.49 -7.96 -6.12
N GLY A 119 -2.79 -6.84 -6.08
CA GLY A 119 -1.34 -6.79 -6.10
C GLY A 119 -0.73 -7.45 -4.85
N SER A 120 0.47 -7.99 -4.98
CA SER A 120 1.21 -8.56 -3.87
C SER A 120 1.72 -7.46 -2.93
N GLY A 121 1.60 -7.68 -1.63
CA GLY A 121 2.34 -6.94 -0.62
C GLY A 121 3.74 -7.50 -0.42
N ASN A 122 4.52 -6.83 0.43
CA ASN A 122 5.90 -7.17 0.72
C ASN A 122 6.76 -7.36 -0.55
N ASN A 123 6.63 -6.44 -1.48
CA ASN A 123 7.35 -6.44 -2.76
C ASN A 123 8.18 -5.16 -2.92
N PRO A 124 9.55 -5.26 -3.01
CA PRO A 124 10.34 -6.49 -2.89
C PRO A 124 10.23 -7.11 -1.49
N PRO A 125 10.44 -8.44 -1.38
CA PRO A 125 10.31 -9.13 -0.10
C PRO A 125 11.39 -8.71 0.89
N VAL A 126 10.95 -8.43 2.12
CA VAL A 126 11.81 -8.11 3.26
C VAL A 126 11.33 -8.84 4.51
N SER A 127 12.20 -8.95 5.51
CA SER A 127 11.84 -9.49 6.83
C SER A 127 12.16 -8.44 7.90
N PRO A 128 11.23 -8.17 8.84
CA PRO A 128 9.81 -8.56 8.79
C PRO A 128 9.09 -8.00 7.57
N SER A 129 7.93 -8.59 7.22
CA SER A 129 7.11 -8.14 6.09
C SER A 129 6.74 -6.66 6.23
N GLN A 130 6.79 -5.93 5.13
CA GLN A 130 6.48 -4.50 5.09
C GLN A 130 5.03 -4.17 4.71
N GLY A 131 4.19 -5.18 4.47
CA GLY A 131 2.77 -4.98 4.15
C GLY A 131 2.11 -6.21 3.55
N ASN A 132 0.85 -6.09 3.22
CA ASN A 132 -0.03 -7.19 2.84
C ASN A 132 -0.61 -7.00 1.42
N PRO A 133 -1.12 -8.07 0.78
CA PRO A 133 -1.70 -7.98 -0.55
C PRO A 133 -3.01 -7.17 -0.58
N GLY A 134 -3.36 -6.67 -1.74
CA GLY A 134 -4.67 -6.10 -2.02
C GLY A 134 -5.73 -7.17 -2.24
N GLY A 135 -6.99 -6.78 -2.12
CA GLY A 135 -8.15 -7.62 -2.32
C GLY A 135 -8.48 -7.83 -3.80
N LYS A 136 -9.29 -8.85 -4.07
CA LYS A 136 -9.79 -9.20 -5.40
C LYS A 136 -11.01 -8.36 -5.77
N SER A 137 -11.20 -8.15 -7.06
CA SER A 137 -12.47 -7.70 -7.60
C SER A 137 -13.43 -8.91 -7.71
N ASN A 138 -14.73 -8.68 -7.63
CA ASN A 138 -15.77 -9.67 -7.85
C ASN A 138 -15.42 -11.08 -7.34
N ALA A 139 -15.20 -11.20 -6.03
CA ALA A 139 -14.61 -12.37 -5.38
C ALA A 139 -15.31 -13.72 -5.67
N ASN A 140 -16.54 -13.70 -6.14
CA ASN A 140 -17.33 -14.91 -6.42
C ASN A 140 -17.12 -15.48 -7.83
N GLY A 141 -16.17 -14.96 -8.61
CA GLY A 141 -15.89 -15.48 -9.96
C GLY A 141 -16.97 -15.18 -10.99
N GLU A 142 -17.95 -14.38 -10.64
CA GLU A 142 -19.02 -14.02 -11.55
C GLU A 142 -18.54 -12.97 -12.56
N THR A 143 -18.76 -13.25 -13.84
CA THR A 143 -18.61 -12.23 -14.88
C THR A 143 -19.69 -11.18 -14.66
N PRO A 144 -19.36 -9.87 -14.62
CA PRO A 144 -20.41 -8.86 -14.51
C PRO A 144 -21.39 -9.01 -15.66
N VAL A 145 -22.62 -9.10 -15.30
CA VAL A 145 -23.71 -8.98 -16.24
C VAL A 145 -24.01 -7.48 -16.36
N GLY A 146 -23.51 -6.87 -17.42
CA GLY A 146 -23.66 -5.43 -17.63
C GLY A 146 -22.42 -4.61 -17.26
N SER A 147 -22.57 -3.30 -17.09
CA SER A 147 -21.50 -2.33 -16.86
C SER A 147 -21.14 -2.14 -15.37
N PHE A 148 -21.55 -3.04 -14.48
CA PHE A 148 -21.34 -2.87 -13.04
C PHE A 148 -20.01 -3.48 -12.62
N THR A 149 -19.06 -2.61 -12.26
CA THR A 149 -17.71 -3.01 -11.86
C THR A 149 -17.45 -2.60 -10.41
N ILE A 150 -16.83 -3.51 -9.63
CA ILE A 150 -16.46 -3.26 -8.25
C ILE A 150 -15.02 -3.72 -8.02
N GLY A 151 -14.20 -2.81 -7.49
CA GLY A 151 -12.80 -3.08 -7.19
C GLY A 151 -12.58 -3.65 -5.79
N GLY A 152 -11.50 -4.41 -5.64
CA GLY A 152 -10.97 -4.86 -4.37
C GLY A 152 -10.31 -3.72 -3.60
N GLY A 153 -10.22 -3.86 -2.28
CA GLY A 153 -9.54 -2.90 -1.40
C GLY A 153 -8.01 -2.98 -1.52
N GLY A 154 -7.31 -1.89 -1.28
CA GLY A 154 -5.85 -1.93 -1.15
C GLY A 154 -5.41 -2.62 0.13
N GLY A 155 -4.24 -3.27 0.12
CA GLY A 155 -3.62 -3.85 1.30
C GLY A 155 -3.14 -2.78 2.27
N GLY A 156 -3.19 -3.09 3.55
CA GLY A 156 -2.66 -2.26 4.64
C GLY A 156 -1.38 -2.84 5.23
N ALA A 157 -0.76 -2.10 6.15
CA ALA A 157 0.41 -2.58 6.86
C ALA A 157 0.09 -3.78 7.77
N GLY A 158 -1.10 -3.80 8.38
CA GLY A 158 -1.52 -4.82 9.35
C GLY A 158 -2.39 -5.93 8.77
N ALA A 159 -3.06 -5.73 7.63
CA ALA A 159 -3.95 -6.72 7.04
C ALA A 159 -4.06 -6.58 5.53
N SER A 160 -4.48 -7.66 4.88
CA SER A 160 -4.82 -7.65 3.45
C SER A 160 -6.04 -6.77 3.17
N GLY A 161 -6.11 -6.24 1.97
CA GLY A 161 -7.33 -5.61 1.46
C GLY A 161 -8.45 -6.63 1.31
N GLY A 162 -9.67 -6.18 1.53
CA GLY A 162 -10.87 -6.99 1.37
C GLY A 162 -11.23 -7.21 -0.09
N ASP A 163 -11.80 -8.36 -0.37
CA ASP A 163 -12.35 -8.68 -1.68
C ASP A 163 -13.66 -7.92 -1.92
N ALA A 164 -13.92 -7.55 -3.17
CA ALA A 164 -15.20 -7.03 -3.56
C ALA A 164 -16.26 -8.15 -3.56
N ASN A 165 -17.47 -7.81 -3.21
CA ASN A 165 -18.59 -8.75 -3.15
C ASN A 165 -19.75 -8.28 -4.03
N LEU A 166 -20.06 -9.04 -5.08
CA LEU A 166 -21.19 -8.82 -5.95
C LEU A 166 -22.39 -9.60 -5.42
N THR A 167 -23.44 -8.92 -5.00
CA THR A 167 -24.65 -9.54 -4.45
C THR A 167 -25.75 -9.75 -5.47
N SER A 168 -25.70 -9.05 -6.60
CA SER A 168 -26.55 -9.24 -7.77
C SER A 168 -25.92 -8.56 -8.99
N PRO A 169 -26.42 -8.79 -10.23
CA PRO A 169 -25.87 -8.16 -11.44
C PRO A 169 -25.78 -6.62 -11.41
N SER A 170 -26.46 -5.98 -10.48
CA SER A 170 -26.50 -4.52 -10.35
C SER A 170 -26.20 -4.01 -8.94
N LYS A 171 -25.80 -4.88 -8.01
CA LYS A 171 -25.50 -4.51 -6.62
C LYS A 171 -24.29 -5.25 -6.10
N GLY A 172 -23.43 -4.51 -5.40
CA GLY A 172 -22.28 -5.08 -4.72
C GLY A 172 -21.60 -4.05 -3.84
N THR A 173 -20.63 -4.48 -3.07
CA THR A 173 -19.78 -3.65 -2.21
C THR A 173 -18.33 -3.78 -2.65
N GLY A 174 -17.64 -2.65 -2.80
CA GLY A 174 -16.19 -2.64 -2.98
C GLY A 174 -15.48 -3.26 -1.78
N GLY A 175 -14.31 -3.81 -2.02
CA GLY A 175 -13.47 -4.36 -0.96
C GLY A 175 -13.01 -3.27 0.02
N ALA A 176 -13.04 -3.57 1.30
CA ALA A 176 -12.50 -2.66 2.32
C ALA A 176 -10.97 -2.58 2.23
N GLY A 177 -10.40 -1.43 2.57
CA GLY A 177 -8.94 -1.31 2.73
C GLY A 177 -8.44 -2.16 3.89
N GLY A 178 -7.22 -2.69 3.79
CA GLY A 178 -6.56 -3.42 4.85
C GLY A 178 -6.23 -2.52 6.05
N ASN A 179 -6.27 -3.07 7.25
CA ASN A 179 -5.95 -2.33 8.46
C ASN A 179 -4.49 -1.85 8.47
N GLY A 180 -4.24 -0.69 9.10
CA GLY A 180 -2.89 -0.23 9.44
C GLY A 180 -2.27 -1.07 10.57
N SER A 181 -0.99 -0.83 10.84
CA SER A 181 -0.24 -1.48 11.93
C SER A 181 0.02 -0.51 13.08
N PRO A 182 -0.26 -0.90 14.34
CA PRO A 182 -0.01 -0.03 15.48
C PRO A 182 1.48 0.05 15.81
N VAL A 183 1.93 1.20 16.32
CA VAL A 183 3.29 1.43 16.82
C VAL A 183 3.31 1.86 18.29
N THR A 184 2.18 1.87 18.96
CA THR A 184 2.02 2.35 20.33
C THR A 184 2.91 1.65 21.34
N SER A 185 3.20 0.37 21.11
CA SER A 185 4.11 -0.41 21.97
C SER A 185 5.57 0.06 21.89
N THR A 186 5.97 0.70 20.79
CA THR A 186 7.36 1.14 20.57
C THR A 186 7.53 2.64 20.74
N PHE A 187 6.60 3.43 20.21
CA PHE A 187 6.69 4.89 20.19
C PHE A 187 5.62 5.62 21.01
N GLY A 188 4.68 4.88 21.61
CA GLY A 188 3.52 5.46 22.28
C GLY A 188 2.53 6.08 21.29
N CYS A 189 1.55 6.82 21.82
CA CYS A 189 0.64 7.64 21.02
C CYS A 189 1.33 8.96 20.67
N ALA A 190 1.24 9.36 19.40
CA ALA A 190 1.78 10.66 19.00
C ALA A 190 0.99 11.81 19.64
N PRO A 191 1.66 12.81 20.22
CA PRO A 191 0.97 14.01 20.73
C PRO A 191 0.33 14.79 19.57
N GLN A 192 -0.94 15.13 19.73
CA GLN A 192 -1.66 15.98 18.76
C GLN A 192 -1.26 17.45 18.90
N PRO A 193 -1.32 18.27 17.82
CA PRO A 193 -1.77 17.94 16.44
C PRO A 193 -0.63 17.62 15.45
N PHE A 194 0.57 17.42 15.92
CA PHE A 194 1.78 17.52 15.06
C PHE A 194 2.32 16.19 14.53
N TYR A 195 1.88 15.04 15.04
CA TYR A 195 2.55 13.76 14.78
C TYR A 195 1.54 12.63 14.52
N GLY A 196 1.10 12.46 13.32
CA GLY A 196 0.33 11.30 12.90
C GLY A 196 -1.01 11.07 13.64
N PRO A 197 -1.66 9.94 13.43
CA PRO A 197 -2.96 9.66 14.05
C PRO A 197 -2.83 9.39 15.55
N THR A 198 -3.83 9.84 16.33
CA THR A 198 -3.88 9.73 17.80
C THR A 198 -3.82 8.30 18.32
N ASN A 199 -4.24 7.33 17.51
CA ASN A 199 -4.24 5.91 17.87
C ASN A 199 -2.94 5.17 17.55
N GLY A 200 -1.94 5.87 16.96
CA GLY A 200 -0.65 5.27 16.59
C GLY A 200 -0.74 4.17 15.55
N VAL A 201 -1.77 4.16 14.70
CA VAL A 201 -1.95 3.21 13.60
C VAL A 201 -1.57 3.87 12.28
N TYR A 202 -0.65 3.25 11.54
CA TYR A 202 -0.08 3.74 10.29
C TYR A 202 -0.25 2.72 9.14
#